data_2f592eb6330201689d40ae9858ffae7c
#
_entry.id   2f592eb6330201689d40ae9858ffae7c
#
_cell.length_a   1.000
_cell.length_b   1.000
_cell.length_c   1.000
_cell.angle_alpha   90.00
_cell.angle_beta   90.00
_cell.angle_gamma   90.00
#
_symmetry.space_group_name_H-M   'P 1'
#
loop_
_entity.id
_entity.type
_entity.pdbx_description
1 polymer ?
#
loop_
_entity_poly.entity_id
_entity_poly.type
_entity_poly.pdbx_seq_one_letter_code
_entity_poly.pdbx_strand_id
1 'polypeptide(L)'
;WPSDSQTATFSGKVSEQKNGIVLVWSRYADGEGAKDDQFISCFVPKKLVAQKEGKGHTFTLFANSFSNVSSKYVYISDNRLTGHTNNTATGSGACSVKYNNKYFCLRYVIGV
;
A
#
# COMPACT_ATOMS: atom_id res chain seq x y z
N TRP A 1 -4.71 5.31 -0.57
CA TRP A 1 -4.53 4.98 -1.90
C TRP A 1 -3.30 4.13 -2.19
N PRO A 2 -3.08 3.61 -3.37
CA PRO A 2 -3.65 4.04 -4.63
C PRO A 2 -5.07 3.49 -4.89
N SER A 3 -5.91 4.26 -5.58
CA SER A 3 -7.24 3.84 -6.03
C SER A 3 -7.15 2.96 -7.28
N ASP A 4 -8.29 2.47 -7.77
CA ASP A 4 -8.34 1.59 -8.94
C ASP A 4 -7.83 2.25 -10.23
N SER A 5 -7.88 3.58 -10.32
CA SER A 5 -7.39 4.33 -11.48
C SER A 5 -5.91 4.73 -11.38
N GLN A 6 -5.24 4.37 -10.30
CA GLN A 6 -3.87 4.79 -10.04
C GLN A 6 -2.89 3.63 -10.20
N THR A 7 -1.83 3.88 -10.96
CA THR A 7 -0.73 2.94 -11.18
C THR A 7 0.59 3.65 -10.88
N ALA A 8 1.44 2.98 -10.11
CA ALA A 8 2.80 3.42 -9.86
C ALA A 8 3.75 2.55 -10.69
N THR A 9 4.40 3.16 -11.67
CA THR A 9 5.42 2.47 -12.49
C THR A 9 6.76 2.57 -11.78
N PHE A 10 7.45 1.43 -11.65
CA PHE A 10 8.74 1.38 -10.98
C PHE A 10 9.84 1.86 -11.92
N SER A 11 10.88 2.49 -11.38
CA SER A 11 12.05 2.91 -12.15
C SER A 11 12.92 1.73 -12.58
N GLY A 12 12.85 0.61 -11.84
CA GLY A 12 13.51 -0.65 -12.19
C GLY A 12 12.53 -1.79 -12.00
N LYS A 13 12.96 -3.01 -12.32
CA LYS A 13 12.12 -4.20 -12.17
C LYS A 13 12.32 -4.83 -10.79
N VAL A 14 11.27 -5.45 -10.25
CA VAL A 14 11.36 -6.21 -9.00
C VAL A 14 12.36 -7.35 -9.16
N SER A 15 12.34 -8.03 -10.31
CA SER A 15 13.24 -9.14 -10.61
C SER A 15 14.72 -8.75 -10.63
N GLU A 16 15.04 -7.48 -10.85
CA GLU A 16 16.40 -6.96 -10.86
C GLU A 16 16.92 -6.61 -9.46
N GLN A 17 16.05 -6.62 -8.46
CA GLN A 17 16.44 -6.35 -7.08
C GLN A 17 17.04 -7.60 -6.44
N LYS A 18 17.91 -7.43 -5.44
CA LYS A 18 18.53 -8.56 -4.74
C LYS A 18 17.47 -9.38 -3.98
N ASN A 19 16.60 -8.73 -3.24
CA ASN A 19 15.63 -9.38 -2.34
C ASN A 19 14.17 -9.14 -2.72
N GLY A 20 13.84 -7.96 -3.21
CA GLY A 20 12.47 -7.58 -3.53
C GLY A 20 12.26 -6.08 -3.43
N ILE A 21 11.09 -5.69 -2.96
CA ILE A 21 10.73 -4.29 -2.81
C ILE A 21 10.15 -4.04 -1.42
N VAL A 22 10.25 -2.79 -0.96
CA VAL A 22 9.59 -2.31 0.24
C VAL A 22 8.59 -1.24 -0.17
N LEU A 23 7.32 -1.44 0.20
CA LEU A 23 6.29 -0.42 0.05
C LEU A 23 6.28 0.44 1.30
N VAL A 24 6.43 1.75 1.12
CA VAL A 24 6.45 2.71 2.23
C VAL A 24 5.18 3.55 2.21
N TRP A 25 4.43 3.46 3.28
CA TRP A 25 3.17 4.19 3.48
C TRP A 25 3.37 5.27 4.53
N SER A 26 2.62 6.35 4.42
CA SER A 26 2.55 7.37 5.48
C SER A 26 1.14 7.93 5.60
N ARG A 27 0.89 8.68 6.67
CA ARG A 27 -0.40 9.29 6.93
C ARG A 27 -0.83 10.21 5.79
N TYR A 28 -2.11 10.20 5.50
CA TYR A 28 -2.76 11.12 4.57
C TYR A 28 -3.83 11.91 5.31
N ALA A 29 -3.86 13.22 5.12
CA ALA A 29 -4.87 14.10 5.72
C ALA A 29 -5.70 14.73 4.61
N ASP A 30 -7.03 14.59 4.68
CA ASP A 30 -7.95 15.17 3.71
C ASP A 30 -7.74 16.68 3.59
N GLY A 31 -7.66 17.17 2.35
CA GLY A 31 -7.44 18.58 2.06
C GLY A 31 -6.00 19.05 2.22
N GLU A 32 -5.13 18.26 2.84
CA GLU A 32 -3.73 18.62 3.06
C GLU A 32 -2.75 17.72 2.30
N GLY A 33 -3.14 16.47 2.00
CA GLY A 33 -2.32 15.53 1.28
C GLY A 33 -1.48 14.63 2.18
N ALA A 34 -0.42 14.07 1.60
CA ALA A 34 0.48 13.16 2.29
C ALA A 34 1.30 13.88 3.37
N LYS A 35 1.45 13.24 4.51
CA LYS A 35 2.20 13.77 5.65
C LYS A 35 3.47 12.95 5.87
N ASP A 36 4.51 13.61 6.38
CA ASP A 36 5.80 12.98 6.67
C ASP A 36 5.87 12.43 8.09
N ASP A 37 4.86 11.65 8.43
CA ASP A 37 4.79 10.97 9.73
C ASP A 37 4.04 9.63 9.61
N GLN A 38 4.15 8.83 10.64
CA GLN A 38 3.53 7.51 10.75
C GLN A 38 3.90 6.60 9.57
N PHE A 39 5.19 6.55 9.23
CA PHE A 39 5.67 5.69 8.17
C PHE A 39 5.55 4.21 8.55
N ILE A 40 5.05 3.42 7.61
CA ILE A 40 4.97 1.96 7.72
C ILE A 40 5.63 1.37 6.49
N SER A 41 6.53 0.42 6.70
CA SER A 41 7.27 -0.27 5.63
C SER A 41 6.81 -1.72 5.53
N CYS A 42 6.49 -2.17 4.31
CA CYS A 42 6.04 -3.53 4.05
C CYS A 42 6.94 -4.17 2.99
N PHE A 43 7.62 -5.26 3.35
CA PHE A 43 8.50 -5.99 2.44
C PHE A 43 7.70 -6.96 1.57
N VAL A 44 8.00 -6.98 0.27
CA VAL A 44 7.44 -7.93 -0.69
C VAL A 44 8.60 -8.66 -1.38
N PRO A 45 8.74 -9.98 -1.15
CA PRO A 45 9.83 -10.76 -1.76
C PRO A 45 9.71 -10.82 -3.27
N LYS A 46 10.82 -10.72 -3.99
CA LYS A 46 10.82 -10.79 -5.46
C LYS A 46 10.31 -12.14 -5.98
N LYS A 47 10.57 -13.22 -5.25
CA LYS A 47 10.09 -14.55 -5.66
C LYS A 47 8.56 -14.64 -5.62
N LEU A 48 7.93 -13.96 -4.66
CA LEU A 48 6.47 -13.91 -4.59
C LEU A 48 5.90 -13.16 -5.79
N VAL A 49 6.48 -12.03 -6.15
CA VAL A 49 6.06 -11.27 -7.33
C VAL A 49 6.22 -12.10 -8.60
N ALA A 50 7.34 -12.81 -8.75
CA ALA A 50 7.61 -13.67 -9.90
C ALA A 50 6.59 -14.82 -10.03
N GLN A 51 6.24 -15.45 -8.91
CA GLN A 51 5.28 -16.57 -8.90
C GLN A 51 3.83 -16.11 -9.04
N LYS A 52 3.51 -14.91 -8.59
CA LYS A 52 2.15 -14.36 -8.55
C LYS A 52 2.08 -13.02 -9.26
N GLU A 53 2.63 -12.95 -10.45
CA GLU A 53 2.68 -11.75 -11.29
C GLU A 53 1.30 -11.14 -11.46
N GLY A 54 1.17 -9.85 -11.10
CA GLY A 54 -0.07 -9.09 -11.24
C GLY A 54 -1.18 -9.47 -10.29
N LYS A 55 -0.92 -10.31 -9.28
CA LYS A 55 -1.94 -10.70 -8.31
C LYS A 55 -2.03 -9.71 -7.16
N GLY A 56 -3.16 -9.78 -6.43
CA GLY A 56 -3.46 -8.85 -5.35
C GLY A 56 -2.75 -9.20 -4.05
N HIS A 57 -2.24 -8.17 -3.40
CA HIS A 57 -1.61 -8.25 -2.08
C HIS A 57 -2.38 -7.38 -1.11
N THR A 58 -2.60 -7.90 0.11
CA THR A 58 -3.32 -7.17 1.16
C THR A 58 -2.35 -6.73 2.25
N PHE A 59 -2.46 -5.47 2.66
CA PHE A 59 -1.71 -4.91 3.78
C PHE A 59 -2.69 -4.29 4.76
N THR A 60 -2.52 -4.57 6.04
CA THR A 60 -3.31 -3.95 7.12
C THR A 60 -2.40 -3.00 7.89
N LEU A 61 -2.77 -1.72 7.89
CA LEU A 61 -1.98 -0.65 8.48
C LEU A 61 -2.77 -0.01 9.62
N PHE A 62 -2.12 0.16 10.77
CA PHE A 62 -2.75 0.75 11.96
C PHE A 62 -2.21 2.16 12.19
N ALA A 63 -3.12 3.11 12.47
CA ALA A 63 -2.73 4.41 12.99
C ALA A 63 -2.04 4.24 14.35
N ASN A 64 -1.15 5.17 14.70
CA ASN A 64 -0.40 5.08 15.95
C ASN A 64 -1.29 5.11 17.19
N SER A 65 -2.48 5.71 17.10
CA SER A 65 -3.48 5.74 18.18
C SER A 65 -4.35 4.48 18.22
N PHE A 66 -4.22 3.58 17.24
CA PHE A 66 -5.07 2.40 17.05
C PHE A 66 -6.57 2.73 16.88
N SER A 67 -6.91 4.01 16.66
CA SER A 67 -8.30 4.44 16.45
C SER A 67 -8.79 4.17 15.02
N ASN A 68 -7.86 3.99 14.07
CA ASN A 68 -8.17 3.73 12.67
C ASN A 68 -7.34 2.56 12.14
N VAL A 69 -7.99 1.75 11.31
CA VAL A 69 -7.34 0.68 10.55
C VAL A 69 -7.46 1.04 9.08
N SER A 70 -6.38 0.88 8.33
CA SER A 70 -6.35 1.11 6.89
C SER A 70 -5.99 -0.20 6.21
N SER A 71 -6.88 -0.71 5.37
CA SER A 71 -6.63 -1.91 4.56
C SER A 71 -6.28 -1.49 3.15
N LYS A 72 -5.20 -2.05 2.62
CA LYS A 72 -4.72 -1.78 1.26
C LYS A 72 -4.75 -3.05 0.44
N TYR A 73 -5.22 -2.94 -0.79
CA TYR A 73 -5.21 -4.03 -1.75
C TYR A 73 -4.57 -3.51 -3.04
N VAL A 74 -3.44 -4.10 -3.42
CA VAL A 74 -2.68 -3.67 -4.58
C VAL A 74 -2.26 -4.84 -5.43
N TYR A 75 -2.25 -4.65 -6.75
CA TYR A 75 -1.79 -5.65 -7.72
C TYR A 75 -0.35 -5.34 -8.07
N ILE A 76 0.55 -6.30 -7.83
CA ILE A 76 1.99 -6.08 -8.00
C ILE A 76 2.50 -6.91 -9.17
N SER A 77 3.09 -6.24 -10.14
CA SER A 77 3.80 -6.82 -11.28
C SER A 77 5.28 -6.49 -11.21
N ASP A 78 6.06 -7.03 -12.12
CA ASP A 78 7.52 -6.84 -12.13
C ASP A 78 7.94 -5.38 -12.28
N ASN A 79 7.12 -4.56 -12.96
CA ASN A 79 7.47 -3.17 -13.26
C ASN A 79 6.48 -2.13 -12.75
N ARG A 80 5.40 -2.54 -12.07
CA ARG A 80 4.38 -1.60 -11.61
C ARG A 80 3.52 -2.16 -10.49
N LEU A 81 2.81 -1.27 -9.85
CA LEU A 81 1.79 -1.57 -8.86
C LEU A 81 0.53 -0.81 -9.25
N THR A 82 -0.62 -1.48 -9.20
CA THR A 82 -1.93 -0.89 -9.47
C THR A 82 -2.80 -0.96 -8.23
N GLY A 83 -3.56 0.09 -7.97
CA GLY A 83 -4.42 0.19 -6.80
C GLY A 83 -5.78 -0.48 -6.97
N HIS A 84 -6.65 -0.24 -5.99
CA HIS A 84 -8.00 -0.80 -5.94
C HIS A 84 -8.95 0.21 -5.29
N THR A 85 -10.22 0.19 -5.71
CA THR A 85 -11.27 1.07 -5.19
C THR A 85 -11.36 1.04 -3.66
N ASN A 86 -11.21 -0.13 -3.05
CA ASN A 86 -11.28 -0.28 -1.59
C ASN A 86 -10.24 0.55 -0.84
N ASN A 87 -9.17 0.98 -1.49
CA ASN A 87 -8.09 1.74 -0.84
C ASN A 87 -8.51 3.15 -0.42
N THR A 88 -9.70 3.59 -0.82
CA THR A 88 -10.29 4.87 -0.41
C THR A 88 -11.56 4.70 0.43
N ALA A 89 -11.96 3.48 0.74
CA ALA A 89 -13.20 3.21 1.47
C ALA A 89 -13.07 3.55 2.96
N THR A 90 -14.18 3.98 3.54
CA THR A 90 -14.28 4.27 4.97
C THR A 90 -15.57 3.65 5.52
N GLY A 91 -15.58 3.29 6.80
CA GLY A 91 -16.77 2.73 7.44
C GLY A 91 -16.47 2.05 8.75
N SER A 92 -17.39 1.18 9.16
CA SER A 92 -17.25 0.33 10.34
C SER A 92 -17.33 -1.12 9.92
N GLY A 93 -16.35 -1.91 10.36
CA GLY A 93 -16.31 -3.34 10.14
C GLY A 93 -16.92 -4.13 11.29
N ALA A 94 -16.60 -5.44 11.34
CA ALA A 94 -17.02 -6.31 12.43
C ALA A 94 -16.54 -5.76 13.78
N CYS A 95 -17.33 -6.00 14.84
CA CYS A 95 -17.03 -5.54 16.20
C CYS A 95 -16.87 -4.00 16.31
N SER A 96 -17.58 -3.26 15.45
CA SER A 96 -17.53 -1.78 15.41
C SER A 96 -16.14 -1.20 15.17
N VAL A 97 -15.23 -1.96 14.60
CA VAL A 97 -13.91 -1.45 14.23
C VAL A 97 -14.08 -0.42 13.12
N LYS A 98 -13.62 0.80 13.37
CA LYS A 98 -13.61 1.84 12.35
C LYS A 98 -12.44 1.63 11.40
N TYR A 99 -12.73 1.72 10.10
CA TYR A 99 -11.67 1.72 9.11
C TYR A 99 -11.72 2.98 8.26
N ASN A 100 -10.54 3.48 7.95
CA ASN A 100 -10.35 4.60 7.03
C ASN A 100 -9.16 4.25 6.12
N ASN A 101 -9.48 3.69 4.97
CA ASN A 101 -8.44 3.23 4.05
C ASN A 101 -7.69 4.40 3.40
N LYS A 102 -8.22 5.61 3.47
CA LYS A 102 -7.52 6.82 3.01
C LYS A 102 -6.53 7.38 4.05
N TYR A 103 -6.52 6.84 5.27
CA TYR A 103 -5.63 7.34 6.31
C TYR A 103 -4.14 7.20 5.96
N PHE A 104 -3.81 6.18 5.17
CA PHE A 104 -2.45 5.98 4.65
C PHE A 104 -2.45 6.08 3.13
N CYS A 105 -1.37 6.62 2.59
CA CYS A 105 -1.11 6.61 1.15
C CYS A 105 0.27 6.02 0.86
N LEU A 106 0.45 5.48 -0.33
CA LEU A 106 1.74 4.96 -0.77
C LEU A 106 2.66 6.14 -1.09
N ARG A 107 3.85 6.13 -0.49
CA ARG A 107 4.84 7.20 -0.67
C ARG A 107 5.99 6.75 -1.54
N TYR A 108 6.52 5.58 -1.30
CA TYR A 108 7.71 5.08 -2.00
C TYR A 108 7.60 3.59 -2.25
N VAL A 109 8.23 3.14 -3.32
CA VAL A 109 8.54 1.74 -3.58
C VAL A 109 10.05 1.66 -3.73
N ILE A 110 10.70 0.96 -2.82
CA ILE A 110 12.16 0.92 -2.72
C ILE A 110 12.64 -0.47 -3.06
N GLY A 111 13.58 -0.58 -4.02
CA GLY A 111 14.28 -1.83 -4.30
C GLY A 111 15.28 -2.17 -3.19
N VAL A 112 15.31 -3.42 -2.78
CA VAL A 112 16.21 -3.88 -1.71
C VAL A 112 16.91 -5.19 -2.04
#